data_01522a91e0978fed2af335f177e0f424
#
_entry.id   01522a91e0978fed2af335f177e0f424
#
_cell.length_a   1.000
_cell.length_b   1.000
_cell.length_c   1.000
_cell.angle_alpha   90.00
_cell.angle_beta   90.00
_cell.angle_gamma   90.00
#
_symmetry.space_group_name_H-M   'P 1'
#
loop_
_entity.id
_entity.type
_entity.pdbx_description
1 polymer ?
#
loop_
_entity_poly.entity_id
_entity_poly.type
_entity_poly.pdbx_seq_one_letter_code
_entity_poly.pdbx_strand_id
1 'polypeptide(L)'
;DMRKTGEFHCSNEKVNQLQSNISWSLRDNFFDIPSDCPQRDERLGWMGDAQVFSWTAAFNRETALFFTKWMRDVSAASSLERGVPHIVPDIQETYSSAAWSDAAVIIPWVVYQTYGDTRILEESWKCMHEWIDYIHNHVNENGLWMTNYQYGDWLALDREMGDKSVGATDVYFVANAYYIYVTELVAKTAHVLGKYEEAAYYEVLREKTLDSFRKEYYTARGRIVSETQTAC
;
A
#
# COMPACT_ATOMS: atom_id res chain seq x y z
N ASP A 1 -5.79 22.79 -7.93
CA ASP A 1 -5.68 22.12 -9.22
C ASP A 1 -4.26 21.56 -9.38
N MET A 2 -4.11 20.24 -9.50
CA MET A 2 -2.82 19.59 -9.66
C MET A 2 -2.27 19.83 -11.08
N ARG A 3 -1.08 20.41 -11.17
CA ARG A 3 -0.42 20.67 -12.45
C ARG A 3 -0.09 19.35 -13.17
N LYS A 4 -0.29 19.31 -14.50
CA LYS A 4 0.15 18.18 -15.33
C LYS A 4 1.68 18.13 -15.35
N THR A 5 2.25 16.95 -15.10
CA THR A 5 3.71 16.72 -15.04
C THR A 5 4.20 15.70 -16.04
N GLY A 6 3.37 14.70 -16.38
CA GLY A 6 3.71 13.64 -17.31
C GLY A 6 2.93 13.73 -18.61
N GLU A 7 3.56 13.26 -19.69
CA GLU A 7 2.94 13.09 -21.01
C GLU A 7 3.34 11.75 -21.60
N PHE A 8 2.38 11.11 -22.24
CA PHE A 8 2.61 9.89 -22.98
C PHE A 8 1.86 9.93 -24.32
N HIS A 9 2.54 9.55 -25.38
CA HIS A 9 1.98 9.37 -26.71
C HIS A 9 2.70 8.24 -27.43
N CYS A 10 1.98 7.43 -28.20
CA CYS A 10 2.54 6.38 -29.04
C CYS A 10 1.74 6.23 -30.34
N SER A 11 2.19 5.36 -31.25
CA SER A 11 1.53 5.10 -32.54
C SER A 11 0.21 4.34 -32.42
N ASN A 12 -0.16 3.81 -31.25
CA ASN A 12 -1.40 3.09 -31.02
C ASN A 12 -2.46 3.99 -30.38
N GLU A 13 -3.47 4.38 -31.15
CA GLU A 13 -4.54 5.28 -30.73
C GLU A 13 -5.34 4.76 -29.53
N LYS A 14 -5.51 3.43 -29.39
CA LYS A 14 -6.20 2.86 -28.22
C LYS A 14 -5.41 3.06 -26.93
N VAL A 15 -4.08 3.00 -27.00
CA VAL A 15 -3.21 3.26 -25.84
C VAL A 15 -3.20 4.75 -25.51
N ASN A 16 -3.23 5.64 -26.51
CA ASN A 16 -3.38 7.09 -26.28
C ASN A 16 -4.74 7.41 -25.64
N GLN A 17 -5.81 6.73 -26.07
CA GLN A 17 -7.13 6.86 -25.44
C GLN A 17 -7.11 6.37 -23.98
N LEU A 18 -6.45 5.25 -23.69
CA LEU A 18 -6.28 4.76 -22.32
C LEU A 18 -5.57 5.79 -21.44
N GLN A 19 -4.49 6.39 -21.91
CA GLN A 19 -3.78 7.47 -21.20
C GLN A 19 -4.68 8.68 -20.92
N SER A 20 -5.52 9.05 -21.88
CA SER A 20 -6.51 10.10 -21.70
C SER A 20 -7.52 9.73 -20.59
N ASN A 21 -8.04 8.49 -20.61
CA ASN A 21 -8.98 7.99 -19.62
C ASN A 21 -8.36 8.01 -18.20
N ILE A 22 -7.11 7.54 -18.06
CA ILE A 22 -6.36 7.59 -16.79
C ILE A 22 -6.27 9.03 -16.26
N SER A 23 -5.93 9.98 -17.14
CA SER A 23 -5.81 11.40 -16.76
C SER A 23 -7.15 12.01 -16.33
N TRP A 24 -8.25 11.63 -16.93
CA TRP A 24 -9.59 12.06 -16.54
C TRP A 24 -10.04 11.39 -15.23
N SER A 25 -9.86 10.07 -15.12
CA SER A 25 -10.16 9.34 -13.89
C SER A 25 -9.42 9.91 -12.68
N LEU A 26 -8.13 10.23 -12.81
CA LEU A 26 -7.37 10.90 -11.77
C LEU A 26 -8.01 12.22 -11.34
N ARG A 27 -8.46 13.06 -12.28
CA ARG A 27 -9.10 14.34 -11.98
C ARG A 27 -10.45 14.18 -11.29
N ASP A 28 -11.22 13.18 -11.70
CA ASP A 28 -12.56 12.94 -11.19
C ASP A 28 -12.55 12.31 -9.79
N ASN A 29 -11.45 11.61 -9.43
CA ASN A 29 -11.30 10.95 -8.14
C ASN A 29 -10.53 11.78 -7.10
N PHE A 30 -9.62 12.65 -7.51
CA PHE A 30 -8.74 13.38 -6.61
C PHE A 30 -9.23 14.82 -6.36
N PHE A 31 -10.16 15.00 -5.43
CA PHE A 31 -10.63 16.31 -5.00
C PHE A 31 -9.95 16.76 -3.70
N ASP A 32 -10.41 16.26 -2.57
CA ASP A 32 -9.86 16.54 -1.24
C ASP A 32 -9.18 15.28 -0.66
N ILE A 33 -9.72 14.14 -1.01
CA ILE A 33 -9.22 12.78 -0.73
C ILE A 33 -9.15 12.00 -2.04
N PRO A 34 -8.36 10.92 -2.11
CA PRO A 34 -8.38 10.01 -3.26
C PRO A 34 -9.62 9.11 -3.19
N SER A 35 -10.75 9.60 -3.74
CA SER A 35 -12.00 8.83 -3.77
C SER A 35 -11.91 7.66 -4.73
N ASP A 36 -12.46 6.53 -4.36
CA ASP A 36 -12.52 5.32 -5.18
C ASP A 36 -13.49 5.45 -6.36
N CYS A 37 -14.76 5.77 -6.06
CA CYS A 37 -15.86 5.76 -7.02
C CYS A 37 -16.70 7.05 -6.93
N PRO A 38 -16.29 8.19 -7.55
CA PRO A 38 -17.00 9.45 -7.44
C PRO A 38 -18.37 9.44 -8.13
N GLN A 39 -18.61 8.51 -9.06
CA GLN A 39 -19.82 8.42 -9.88
C GLN A 39 -20.97 7.66 -9.25
N ARG A 40 -20.80 7.07 -8.06
CA ARG A 40 -21.83 6.31 -7.34
C ARG A 40 -21.82 6.63 -5.85
N ASP A 41 -22.79 6.12 -5.10
CA ASP A 41 -22.90 6.27 -3.65
C ASP A 41 -21.88 5.41 -2.90
N GLU A 42 -20.66 5.86 -2.88
CA GLU A 42 -19.51 5.37 -2.15
C GLU A 42 -18.61 6.56 -1.83
N ARG A 43 -17.75 7.03 -2.73
CA ARG A 43 -16.92 8.25 -2.65
C ARG A 43 -16.04 8.27 -1.40
N LEU A 44 -15.43 7.13 -1.08
CA LEU A 44 -14.61 6.92 0.10
C LEU A 44 -13.12 7.00 -0.24
N GLY A 45 -12.32 7.44 0.72
CA GLY A 45 -10.86 7.48 0.60
C GLY A 45 -10.24 6.11 0.86
N TRP A 46 -10.49 5.14 -0.04
CA TRP A 46 -9.95 3.80 0.06
C TRP A 46 -8.42 3.79 -0.07
N MET A 47 -7.77 3.24 0.95
CA MET A 47 -6.31 3.22 1.06
C MET A 47 -5.67 2.33 0.00
N GLY A 48 -6.28 1.17 -0.28
CA GLY A 48 -5.76 0.22 -1.28
C GLY A 48 -5.69 0.83 -2.68
N ASP A 49 -6.77 1.46 -3.11
CA ASP A 49 -6.87 2.16 -4.41
C ASP A 49 -5.81 3.26 -4.54
N ALA A 50 -5.71 4.10 -3.51
CA ALA A 50 -4.74 5.19 -3.48
C ALA A 50 -3.29 4.69 -3.53
N GLN A 51 -2.99 3.62 -2.81
CA GLN A 51 -1.66 3.02 -2.73
C GLN A 51 -1.19 2.52 -4.11
N VAL A 52 -1.99 1.68 -4.79
CA VAL A 52 -1.59 1.13 -6.10
C VAL A 52 -1.53 2.19 -7.20
N PHE A 53 -2.36 3.24 -7.09
CA PHE A 53 -2.41 4.31 -8.08
C PHE A 53 -1.38 5.43 -7.85
N SER A 54 -0.74 5.50 -6.69
CA SER A 54 0.12 6.62 -6.27
C SER A 54 1.25 6.95 -7.25
N TRP A 55 1.95 5.96 -7.80
CA TRP A 55 2.97 6.14 -8.83
C TRP A 55 2.39 6.70 -10.13
N THR A 56 1.26 6.16 -10.57
CA THR A 56 0.56 6.64 -11.78
C THR A 56 0.09 8.08 -11.61
N ALA A 57 -0.42 8.41 -10.42
CA ALA A 57 -0.83 9.78 -10.09
C ALA A 57 0.35 10.73 -10.14
N ALA A 58 1.48 10.38 -9.48
CA ALA A 58 2.69 11.19 -9.44
C ALA A 58 3.33 11.38 -10.82
N PHE A 59 3.26 10.39 -11.72
CA PHE A 59 3.70 10.52 -13.10
C PHE A 59 2.86 11.55 -13.86
N ASN A 60 1.53 11.53 -13.73
CA ASN A 60 0.61 12.33 -14.51
C ASN A 60 0.45 13.76 -13.98
N ARG A 61 0.52 13.95 -12.66
CA ARG A 61 0.21 15.20 -11.98
C ARG A 61 1.16 15.48 -10.82
N GLU A 62 1.28 16.77 -10.50
CA GLU A 62 1.94 17.24 -9.28
C GLU A 62 1.07 16.87 -8.06
N THR A 63 1.43 15.79 -7.37
CA THR A 63 0.62 15.20 -6.28
C THR A 63 1.20 15.44 -4.89
N ALA A 64 2.36 16.09 -4.77
CA ALA A 64 3.06 16.24 -3.50
C ALA A 64 2.17 16.85 -2.41
N LEU A 65 1.55 18.00 -2.68
CA LEU A 65 0.69 18.69 -1.70
C LEU A 65 -0.59 17.88 -1.38
N PHE A 66 -1.17 17.25 -2.40
CA PHE A 66 -2.36 16.43 -2.23
C PHE A 66 -2.11 15.24 -1.29
N PHE A 67 -1.07 14.45 -1.55
CA PHE A 67 -0.73 13.33 -0.70
C PHE A 67 -0.19 13.77 0.66
N THR A 68 0.58 14.85 0.76
CA THR A 68 1.03 15.36 2.07
C THR A 68 -0.15 15.73 2.96
N LYS A 69 -1.17 16.41 2.39
CA LYS A 69 -2.40 16.72 3.14
C LYS A 69 -3.10 15.44 3.60
N TRP A 70 -3.32 14.50 2.68
CA TRP A 70 -4.05 13.29 3.00
C TRP A 70 -3.30 12.37 3.97
N MET A 71 -1.95 12.29 3.89
CA MET A 71 -1.15 11.54 4.86
C MET A 71 -1.24 12.10 6.28
N ARG A 72 -1.51 13.39 6.45
CA ARG A 72 -1.83 13.96 7.78
C ARG A 72 -3.17 13.44 8.30
N ASP A 73 -4.17 13.32 7.43
CA ASP A 73 -5.46 12.74 7.79
C ASP A 73 -5.30 11.25 8.15
N VAL A 74 -4.50 10.49 7.36
CA VAL A 74 -4.16 9.09 7.65
C VAL A 74 -3.48 8.95 9.01
N SER A 75 -2.47 9.79 9.29
CA SER A 75 -1.76 9.78 10.58
C SER A 75 -2.69 10.11 11.76
N ALA A 76 -3.65 11.01 11.56
CA ALA A 76 -4.63 11.37 12.59
C ALA A 76 -5.66 10.26 12.85
N ALA A 77 -5.99 9.46 11.82
CA ALA A 77 -6.93 8.35 11.92
C ALA A 77 -6.29 7.05 12.45
N SER A 78 -4.97 6.96 12.47
CA SER A 78 -4.20 5.75 12.82
C SER A 78 -3.82 5.73 14.29
N SER A 79 -3.66 4.53 14.85
CA SER A 79 -3.10 4.33 16.18
C SER A 79 -2.39 2.98 16.29
N LEU A 80 -1.47 2.85 17.25
CA LEU A 80 -0.80 1.56 17.51
C LEU A 80 -1.78 0.45 17.94
N GLU A 81 -2.90 0.81 18.57
CA GLU A 81 -3.90 -0.16 19.04
C GLU A 81 -4.82 -0.65 17.90
N ARG A 82 -5.24 0.24 17.01
CA ARG A 82 -6.21 -0.06 15.94
C ARG A 82 -5.54 -0.27 14.57
N GLY A 83 -4.28 0.08 14.43
CA GLY A 83 -3.58 0.11 13.16
C GLY A 83 -4.00 1.29 12.27
N VAL A 84 -3.94 1.10 10.97
CA VAL A 84 -4.32 2.07 9.94
C VAL A 84 -5.65 1.63 9.30
N PRO A 85 -6.70 2.47 9.30
CA PRO A 85 -8.00 2.10 8.74
C PRO A 85 -7.93 1.91 7.22
N HIS A 86 -8.88 1.15 6.66
CA HIS A 86 -8.97 0.92 5.20
C HIS A 86 -9.41 2.15 4.41
N ILE A 87 -10.10 3.08 5.09
CA ILE A 87 -10.72 4.27 4.51
C ILE A 87 -10.32 5.47 5.33
N VAL A 88 -9.92 6.56 4.70
CA VAL A 88 -9.63 7.81 5.41
C VAL A 88 -10.28 9.00 4.68
N PRO A 89 -11.15 9.76 5.37
CA PRO A 89 -11.57 9.65 6.79
C PRO A 89 -12.29 8.33 7.10
N ASP A 90 -12.04 7.78 8.32
CA ASP A 90 -12.66 6.53 8.76
C ASP A 90 -14.08 6.74 9.30
N ILE A 91 -15.03 6.77 8.38
CA ILE A 91 -16.47 6.97 8.69
C ILE A 91 -17.24 5.65 8.89
N GLN A 92 -16.59 4.51 8.76
CA GLN A 92 -17.19 3.17 8.86
C GLN A 92 -16.58 2.32 9.98
N GLU A 93 -15.65 2.87 10.77
CA GLU A 93 -14.90 2.14 11.80
C GLU A 93 -14.24 0.87 11.22
N THR A 94 -13.50 1.06 10.13
CA THR A 94 -12.87 -0.03 9.39
C THR A 94 -11.70 -0.64 10.17
N TYR A 95 -11.35 -1.87 9.79
CA TYR A 95 -10.20 -2.58 10.33
C TYR A 95 -8.93 -2.29 9.53
N SER A 96 -7.83 -2.94 9.91
CA SER A 96 -6.54 -2.85 9.23
C SER A 96 -6.26 -4.12 8.46
N SER A 97 -5.69 -4.00 7.25
CA SER A 97 -5.25 -5.14 6.43
C SER A 97 -4.06 -4.76 5.56
N ALA A 98 -3.35 -5.78 5.09
CA ALA A 98 -2.29 -5.60 4.11
C ALA A 98 -2.82 -4.98 2.80
N ALA A 99 -1.93 -4.38 2.05
CA ALA A 99 -2.14 -3.62 0.83
C ALA A 99 -2.92 -2.31 1.05
N TRP A 100 -4.05 -2.33 1.77
CA TRP A 100 -4.83 -1.13 2.08
C TRP A 100 -4.09 -0.24 3.09
N SER A 101 -3.91 -0.73 4.30
CA SER A 101 -3.25 0.03 5.38
C SER A 101 -1.78 0.34 5.09
N ASP A 102 -1.14 -0.44 4.23
CA ASP A 102 0.24 -0.22 3.76
C ASP A 102 0.43 1.09 2.99
N ALA A 103 -0.66 1.71 2.53
CA ALA A 103 -0.63 3.05 1.96
C ALA A 103 0.02 4.08 2.88
N ALA A 104 -0.11 3.91 4.20
CA ALA A 104 0.53 4.76 5.20
C ALA A 104 2.07 4.78 5.10
N VAL A 105 2.65 3.74 4.52
CA VAL A 105 4.11 3.61 4.29
C VAL A 105 4.45 3.88 2.81
N ILE A 106 3.68 3.30 1.90
CA ILE A 106 4.00 3.32 0.46
C ILE A 106 3.84 4.72 -0.13
N ILE A 107 2.77 5.45 0.20
CA ILE A 107 2.51 6.76 -0.38
C ILE A 107 3.57 7.80 0.03
N PRO A 108 3.95 7.97 1.32
CA PRO A 108 5.04 8.85 1.69
C PRO A 108 6.35 8.51 0.97
N TRP A 109 6.65 7.23 0.80
CA TRP A 109 7.83 6.77 0.07
C TRP A 109 7.76 7.15 -1.41
N VAL A 110 6.61 6.96 -2.08
CA VAL A 110 6.40 7.35 -3.48
C VAL A 110 6.60 8.85 -3.67
N VAL A 111 6.03 9.67 -2.78
CA VAL A 111 6.19 11.13 -2.84
C VAL A 111 7.66 11.52 -2.66
N TYR A 112 8.34 10.95 -1.67
CA TYR A 112 9.78 11.18 -1.49
C TYR A 112 10.59 10.78 -2.73
N GLN A 113 10.36 9.59 -3.29
CA GLN A 113 11.07 9.11 -4.49
C GLN A 113 10.82 10.02 -5.71
N THR A 114 9.62 10.59 -5.82
CA THR A 114 9.26 11.44 -6.96
C THR A 114 9.81 12.85 -6.85
N TYR A 115 9.80 13.44 -5.65
CA TYR A 115 10.07 14.87 -5.46
C TYR A 115 11.34 15.17 -4.67
N GLY A 116 11.95 14.16 -4.04
CA GLY A 116 13.16 14.32 -3.20
C GLY A 116 12.91 15.06 -1.88
N ASP A 117 11.66 15.30 -1.49
CA ASP A 117 11.29 16.02 -0.29
C ASP A 117 11.18 15.08 0.91
N THR A 118 12.10 15.19 1.87
CA THR A 118 12.12 14.35 3.08
C THR A 118 11.05 14.72 4.10
N ARG A 119 10.45 15.92 4.02
CA ARG A 119 9.48 16.41 5.02
C ARG A 119 8.27 15.49 5.14
N ILE A 120 7.80 14.91 4.05
CA ILE A 120 6.69 13.95 4.11
C ILE A 120 7.07 12.69 4.89
N LEU A 121 8.31 12.22 4.77
CA LEU A 121 8.80 11.09 5.54
C LEU A 121 8.91 11.44 7.03
N GLU A 122 9.39 12.65 7.36
CA GLU A 122 9.47 13.14 8.74
C GLU A 122 8.07 13.25 9.37
N GLU A 123 7.11 13.87 8.66
CA GLU A 123 5.73 14.03 9.13
C GLU A 123 5.01 12.68 9.28
N SER A 124 5.25 11.72 8.38
CA SER A 124 4.60 10.40 8.39
C SER A 124 5.33 9.37 9.25
N TRP A 125 6.55 9.65 9.71
CA TRP A 125 7.41 8.66 10.38
C TRP A 125 6.71 7.89 11.49
N LYS A 126 6.02 8.59 12.38
CA LYS A 126 5.30 7.97 13.49
C LYS A 126 4.28 6.96 12.99
N CYS A 127 3.42 7.34 12.04
CA CYS A 127 2.40 6.45 11.48
C CYS A 127 3.04 5.25 10.75
N MET A 128 4.12 5.47 9.99
CA MET A 128 4.81 4.43 9.23
C MET A 128 5.37 3.33 10.14
N HIS A 129 6.11 3.69 11.18
CA HIS A 129 6.71 2.69 12.06
C HIS A 129 5.68 2.04 13.00
N GLU A 130 4.72 2.80 13.54
CA GLU A 130 3.63 2.24 14.36
C GLU A 130 2.77 1.24 13.58
N TRP A 131 2.63 1.41 12.26
CA TRP A 131 1.98 0.42 11.40
C TRP A 131 2.75 -0.91 11.37
N ILE A 132 4.06 -0.89 11.23
CA ILE A 132 4.88 -2.10 11.29
C ILE A 132 4.82 -2.74 12.68
N ASP A 133 4.88 -1.94 13.74
CA ASP A 133 4.77 -2.40 15.12
C ASP A 133 3.39 -3.02 15.39
N TYR A 134 2.32 -2.45 14.83
CA TYR A 134 0.98 -3.05 14.87
C TYR A 134 0.98 -4.44 14.24
N ILE A 135 1.49 -4.59 13.02
CA ILE A 135 1.57 -5.90 12.35
C ILE A 135 2.40 -6.87 13.21
N HIS A 136 3.57 -6.43 13.69
CA HIS A 136 4.48 -7.25 14.50
C HIS A 136 3.82 -7.75 15.79
N ASN A 137 2.94 -6.98 16.38
CA ASN A 137 2.18 -7.38 17.57
C ASN A 137 1.05 -8.38 17.27
N HIS A 138 0.73 -8.63 15.99
CA HIS A 138 -0.34 -9.52 15.53
C HIS A 138 0.18 -10.75 14.77
N VAL A 139 1.49 -10.97 14.72
CA VAL A 139 2.07 -12.17 14.10
C VAL A 139 1.89 -13.41 14.98
N ASN A 140 1.89 -14.57 14.35
CA ASN A 140 1.89 -15.85 15.04
C ASN A 140 3.29 -16.20 15.62
N GLU A 141 3.41 -17.36 16.24
CA GLU A 141 4.67 -17.88 16.82
C GLU A 141 5.83 -18.01 15.80
N ASN A 142 5.50 -18.12 14.51
CA ASN A 142 6.47 -18.19 13.42
C ASN A 142 6.85 -16.80 12.86
N GLY A 143 6.30 -15.72 13.40
CA GLY A 143 6.55 -14.36 12.97
C GLY A 143 5.83 -13.96 11.68
N LEU A 144 4.74 -14.66 11.33
CA LEU A 144 3.90 -14.38 10.17
C LEU A 144 2.55 -13.77 10.59
N TRP A 145 2.08 -12.79 9.87
CA TRP A 145 0.77 -12.18 10.06
C TRP A 145 -0.33 -13.05 9.44
N MET A 146 -0.94 -13.87 10.28
CA MET A 146 -1.95 -14.87 9.89
C MET A 146 -3.31 -14.60 10.55
N THR A 147 -3.58 -13.34 10.87
CA THR A 147 -4.79 -12.90 11.58
C THR A 147 -5.45 -11.75 10.83
N ASN A 148 -6.57 -11.26 11.35
CA ASN A 148 -7.37 -10.18 10.79
C ASN A 148 -8.02 -10.55 9.45
N TYR A 149 -8.99 -9.76 9.03
CA TYR A 149 -9.54 -9.84 7.68
C TYR A 149 -8.50 -9.31 6.67
N GLN A 150 -8.26 -10.06 5.61
CA GLN A 150 -7.35 -9.69 4.54
C GLN A 150 -8.09 -9.72 3.21
N TYR A 151 -7.94 -8.69 2.40
CA TYR A 151 -8.55 -8.63 1.06
C TYR A 151 -7.84 -9.54 0.06
N GLY A 152 -6.56 -9.87 0.30
CA GLY A 152 -5.77 -10.69 -0.63
C GLY A 152 -5.62 -10.01 -1.99
N ASP A 153 -5.69 -10.80 -3.05
CA ASP A 153 -5.71 -10.32 -4.42
C ASP A 153 -7.15 -9.94 -4.81
N TRP A 154 -7.55 -8.73 -4.44
CA TRP A 154 -8.91 -8.22 -4.61
C TRP A 154 -9.28 -8.11 -6.08
N LEU A 155 -10.43 -8.70 -6.46
CA LEU A 155 -10.98 -8.70 -7.83
C LEU A 155 -10.08 -9.36 -8.90
N ALA A 156 -9.21 -10.29 -8.53
CA ALA A 156 -8.45 -11.08 -9.50
C ALA A 156 -9.35 -11.94 -10.39
N LEU A 157 -10.56 -12.30 -9.91
CA LEU A 157 -11.60 -13.05 -10.62
C LEU A 157 -11.18 -14.47 -11.06
N ASP A 158 -10.12 -15.01 -10.48
CA ASP A 158 -9.55 -16.31 -10.78
C ASP A 158 -10.01 -17.43 -9.81
N ARG A 159 -10.84 -17.10 -8.83
CA ARG A 159 -11.42 -18.05 -7.88
C ARG A 159 -12.67 -18.71 -8.45
N GLU A 160 -12.66 -20.04 -8.50
CA GLU A 160 -13.78 -20.82 -9.04
C GLU A 160 -14.97 -20.90 -8.07
N MET A 161 -14.71 -21.01 -6.76
CA MET A 161 -15.72 -21.17 -5.70
C MET A 161 -15.51 -20.18 -4.54
N GLY A 162 -16.59 -19.87 -3.82
CA GLY A 162 -16.59 -18.96 -2.69
C GLY A 162 -16.78 -17.50 -3.08
N ASP A 163 -16.25 -16.58 -2.27
CA ASP A 163 -16.31 -15.14 -2.55
C ASP A 163 -15.36 -14.81 -3.71
N LYS A 164 -15.95 -14.49 -4.85
CA LYS A 164 -15.22 -14.19 -6.09
C LYS A 164 -14.57 -12.80 -6.10
N SER A 165 -14.84 -11.97 -5.11
CA SER A 165 -14.13 -10.68 -4.96
C SER A 165 -12.70 -10.87 -4.46
N VAL A 166 -12.43 -11.95 -3.73
CA VAL A 166 -11.09 -12.35 -3.28
C VAL A 166 -10.50 -13.34 -4.28
N GLY A 167 -9.32 -13.08 -4.80
CA GLY A 167 -8.63 -13.96 -5.76
C GLY A 167 -8.24 -15.32 -5.18
N ALA A 168 -7.73 -16.21 -6.03
CA ALA A 168 -7.35 -17.57 -5.66
C ALA A 168 -6.06 -17.64 -4.83
N THR A 169 -5.21 -16.60 -4.85
CA THR A 169 -4.00 -16.53 -4.04
C THR A 169 -4.37 -16.50 -2.55
N ASP A 170 -3.65 -17.26 -1.74
CA ASP A 170 -3.82 -17.23 -0.29
C ASP A 170 -3.67 -15.80 0.25
N VAL A 171 -4.65 -15.35 1.04
CA VAL A 171 -4.70 -13.97 1.52
C VAL A 171 -3.54 -13.63 2.46
N TYR A 172 -3.08 -14.62 3.23
CA TYR A 172 -1.95 -14.43 4.14
C TYR A 172 -0.60 -14.49 3.41
N PHE A 173 -0.53 -15.19 2.27
CA PHE A 173 0.61 -15.06 1.36
C PHE A 173 0.80 -13.60 0.93
N VAL A 174 -0.28 -12.98 0.44
CA VAL A 174 -0.27 -11.56 0.03
C VAL A 174 0.06 -10.66 1.22
N ALA A 175 -0.58 -10.88 2.37
CA ALA A 175 -0.38 -10.07 3.56
C ALA A 175 1.09 -10.08 4.04
N ASN A 176 1.73 -11.25 4.06
CA ASN A 176 3.12 -11.35 4.50
C ASN A 176 4.12 -10.84 3.45
N ALA A 177 3.81 -10.94 2.16
CA ALA A 177 4.60 -10.29 1.11
C ALA A 177 4.59 -8.75 1.28
N TYR A 178 3.43 -8.16 1.55
CA TYR A 178 3.32 -6.73 1.88
C TYR A 178 4.02 -6.37 3.19
N TYR A 179 3.87 -7.17 4.25
CA TYR A 179 4.56 -6.94 5.52
C TYR A 179 6.08 -6.84 5.34
N ILE A 180 6.68 -7.77 4.57
CA ILE A 180 8.12 -7.74 4.24
C ILE A 180 8.45 -6.47 3.46
N TYR A 181 7.65 -6.13 2.45
CA TYR A 181 7.88 -4.98 1.59
C TYR A 181 7.81 -3.65 2.36
N VAL A 182 6.75 -3.43 3.15
CA VAL A 182 6.61 -2.17 3.89
C VAL A 182 7.60 -2.06 5.04
N THR A 183 8.01 -3.17 5.66
CA THR A 183 9.11 -3.18 6.64
C THR A 183 10.42 -2.72 6.00
N GLU A 184 10.71 -3.16 4.76
CA GLU A 184 11.86 -2.67 4.00
C GLU A 184 11.77 -1.15 3.72
N LEU A 185 10.58 -0.65 3.36
CA LEU A 185 10.39 0.78 3.12
C LEU A 185 10.58 1.62 4.38
N VAL A 186 10.13 1.11 5.53
CA VAL A 186 10.34 1.78 6.84
C VAL A 186 11.83 1.80 7.20
N ALA A 187 12.56 0.71 6.99
CA ALA A 187 14.02 0.68 7.18
C ALA A 187 14.74 1.70 6.29
N LYS A 188 14.39 1.74 5.00
CA LYS A 188 14.92 2.74 4.05
C LYS A 188 14.59 4.18 4.46
N THR A 189 13.37 4.41 4.93
CA THR A 189 12.93 5.73 5.43
C THR A 189 13.75 6.12 6.66
N ALA A 190 13.98 5.20 7.59
CA ALA A 190 14.81 5.43 8.76
C ALA A 190 16.24 5.85 8.37
N HIS A 191 16.84 5.20 7.36
CA HIS A 191 18.15 5.62 6.83
C HIS A 191 18.12 7.05 6.26
N VAL A 192 17.11 7.39 5.45
CA VAL A 192 16.96 8.74 4.89
C VAL A 192 16.85 9.80 5.99
N LEU A 193 16.17 9.46 7.09
CA LEU A 193 15.97 10.35 8.23
C LEU A 193 17.12 10.35 9.26
N GLY A 194 18.19 9.57 9.01
CA GLY A 194 19.33 9.44 9.92
C GLY A 194 19.04 8.65 11.21
N LYS A 195 17.96 7.88 11.24
CA LYS A 195 17.51 7.03 12.36
C LYS A 195 18.13 5.63 12.24
N TYR A 196 19.43 5.54 12.41
CA TYR A 196 20.19 4.33 12.10
C TYR A 196 19.91 3.13 13.01
N GLU A 197 19.56 3.37 14.28
CA GLU A 197 19.20 2.29 15.20
C GLU A 197 17.87 1.66 14.81
N GLU A 198 16.88 2.49 14.48
CA GLU A 198 15.58 2.03 13.98
C GLU A 198 15.73 1.33 12.61
N ALA A 199 16.57 1.86 11.71
CA ALA A 199 16.86 1.21 10.43
C ALA A 199 17.37 -0.21 10.63
N ALA A 200 18.39 -0.39 11.49
CA ALA A 200 18.95 -1.71 11.79
C ALA A 200 17.91 -2.66 12.42
N TYR A 201 17.04 -2.15 13.28
CA TYR A 201 15.95 -2.95 13.85
C TYR A 201 15.00 -3.47 12.77
N TYR A 202 14.51 -2.60 11.86
CA TYR A 202 13.58 -2.99 10.81
C TYR A 202 14.23 -3.86 9.73
N GLU A 203 15.52 -3.70 9.45
CA GLU A 203 16.28 -4.61 8.58
C GLU A 203 16.31 -6.03 9.16
N VAL A 204 16.62 -6.17 10.44
CA VAL A 204 16.63 -7.48 11.12
C VAL A 204 15.21 -8.08 11.18
N LEU A 205 14.19 -7.27 11.44
CA LEU A 205 12.80 -7.72 11.44
C LEU A 205 12.41 -8.24 10.06
N ARG A 206 12.71 -7.47 9.01
CA ARG A 206 12.45 -7.86 7.62
C ARG A 206 13.10 -9.19 7.25
N GLU A 207 14.37 -9.40 7.56
CA GLU A 207 15.06 -10.66 7.25
C GLU A 207 14.43 -11.85 8.00
N LYS A 208 14.09 -11.69 9.28
CA LYS A 208 13.39 -12.74 10.04
C LYS A 208 12.04 -13.10 9.43
N THR A 209 11.23 -12.10 9.07
CA THR A 209 9.93 -12.31 8.42
C THR A 209 10.09 -12.97 7.06
N LEU A 210 11.10 -12.55 6.26
CA LEU A 210 11.40 -13.15 4.97
C LEU A 210 11.81 -14.63 5.10
N ASP A 211 12.60 -14.98 6.10
CA ASP A 211 12.99 -16.36 6.37
C ASP A 211 11.79 -17.22 6.78
N SER A 212 10.87 -16.68 7.58
CA SER A 212 9.62 -17.34 7.95
C SER A 212 8.71 -17.51 6.73
N PHE A 213 8.58 -16.48 5.91
CA PHE A 213 7.82 -16.51 4.66
C PHE A 213 8.34 -17.59 3.70
N ARG A 214 9.67 -17.70 3.54
CA ARG A 214 10.28 -18.73 2.71
C ARG A 214 10.00 -20.14 3.23
N LYS A 215 10.04 -20.35 4.53
CA LYS A 215 9.74 -21.65 5.15
C LYS A 215 8.28 -22.05 4.96
N GLU A 216 7.35 -21.10 5.03
CA GLU A 216 5.91 -21.33 4.89
C GLU A 216 5.50 -21.57 3.43
N TYR A 217 5.98 -20.70 2.52
CA TYR A 217 5.44 -20.60 1.17
C TYR A 217 6.35 -21.15 0.08
N TYR A 218 7.53 -21.67 0.41
CA TYR A 218 8.42 -22.28 -0.57
C TYR A 218 8.77 -23.72 -0.21
N THR A 219 8.76 -24.58 -1.20
CA THR A 219 9.27 -25.95 -1.03
C THR A 219 10.79 -25.93 -0.84
N ALA A 220 11.36 -27.04 -0.33
CA ALA A 220 12.81 -27.21 -0.20
C ALA A 220 13.59 -27.06 -1.52
N ARG A 221 12.92 -27.18 -2.68
CA ARG A 221 13.47 -26.96 -4.02
C ARG A 221 13.29 -25.53 -4.54
N GLY A 222 12.78 -24.61 -3.71
CA GLY A 222 12.55 -23.21 -4.06
C GLY A 222 11.32 -22.96 -4.94
N ARG A 223 10.38 -23.90 -5.03
CA ARG A 223 9.11 -23.68 -5.71
C ARG A 223 8.13 -23.01 -4.76
N ILE A 224 7.45 -21.99 -5.24
CA ILE A 224 6.35 -21.37 -4.52
C ILE A 224 5.14 -22.33 -4.42
N VAL A 225 4.39 -22.27 -3.33
CA VAL A 225 3.23 -23.15 -3.08
C VAL A 225 1.95 -22.72 -3.80
N SER A 226 1.96 -21.60 -4.49
CA SER A 226 0.82 -21.05 -5.24
C SER A 226 1.13 -21.00 -6.73
N GLU A 227 0.15 -21.36 -7.57
CA GLU A 227 0.28 -21.32 -9.04
C GLU A 227 -0.46 -20.11 -9.67
N THR A 228 -0.86 -19.14 -8.85
CA THR A 228 -1.56 -17.95 -9.33
C THR A 228 -0.58 -16.92 -9.91
N GLN A 229 -1.07 -16.08 -10.82
CA GLN A 229 -0.28 -15.00 -11.40
C GLN A 229 0.22 -14.02 -10.33
N THR A 230 -0.59 -13.73 -9.32
CA THR A 230 -0.25 -12.82 -8.22
C THR A 230 0.91 -13.34 -7.37
N ALA A 231 1.03 -14.66 -7.22
CA ALA A 231 2.11 -15.27 -6.43
C ALA A 231 3.43 -15.41 -7.20
N CYS A 232 3.44 -15.30 -8.54
CA CYS A 232 4.61 -15.43 -9.40
C CYS A 232 5.29 -14.09 -9.66
#